data_ea63a6ef55918988ca0e071cc403f29e
#
_entry.id   ea63a6ef55918988ca0e071cc403f29e
#
_cell.length_a   1.000
_cell.length_b   1.000
_cell.length_c   1.000
_cell.angle_alpha   90.00
_cell.angle_beta   90.00
_cell.angle_gamma   90.00
#
_symmetry.space_group_name_H-M   'P 1'
#
loop_
_entity.id
_entity.type
_entity.pdbx_description
1 polymer ?
#
loop_
_entity_poly.entity_id
_entity_poly.type
_entity_poly.pdbx_seq_one_letter_code
_entity_poly.pdbx_strand_id
1 'polypeptide(L)'
;MNEKKDLKLNLPNTNIPMKAGLNKREPEFLEDWNERSLYKKIRLSKKGKPRFILHDGPPYANGKIHIGHAVNKVLKDIVVKSKSLAGFDAPYTPGWDCHGLPIEQQVEKKIGKKRKQLSRKEFRDLCREYASEQVLLQKEDFIRLGVLGDWENPYVCLLYTSDAADELSR
;
A
#
# COMPACT_ATOMS: atom_id res chain seq x y z
N MET A 1 -3.36 -62.96 -16.35
CA MET A 1 -4.39 -61.98 -15.92
C MET A 1 -3.67 -60.85 -15.21
N ASN A 2 -3.54 -59.69 -15.87
CA ASN A 2 -2.93 -58.51 -15.25
C ASN A 2 -3.98 -57.80 -14.38
N GLU A 3 -3.85 -57.89 -13.06
CA GLU A 3 -4.60 -57.04 -12.15
C GLU A 3 -4.20 -55.57 -12.40
N LYS A 4 -5.14 -54.81 -12.96
CA LYS A 4 -5.02 -53.34 -12.99
C LYS A 4 -5.04 -52.86 -11.55
N LYS A 5 -3.87 -52.51 -10.98
CA LYS A 5 -3.79 -51.78 -9.72
C LYS A 5 -4.53 -50.45 -9.93
N ASP A 6 -5.68 -50.30 -9.29
CA ASP A 6 -6.35 -49.01 -9.19
C ASP A 6 -5.44 -48.03 -8.44
N LEU A 7 -4.77 -47.16 -9.19
CA LEU A 7 -3.95 -46.10 -8.63
C LEU A 7 -4.90 -45.04 -8.04
N LYS A 8 -4.99 -45.02 -6.71
CA LYS A 8 -5.66 -43.94 -5.99
C LYS A 8 -4.93 -42.61 -6.29
N LEU A 9 -5.56 -41.71 -7.03
CA LEU A 9 -5.06 -40.36 -7.23
C LEU A 9 -5.29 -39.55 -5.95
N ASN A 10 -4.21 -38.95 -5.42
CA ASN A 10 -4.28 -37.99 -4.31
C ASN A 10 -4.77 -36.65 -4.86
N LEU A 11 -6.07 -36.54 -5.10
CA LEU A 11 -6.68 -35.26 -5.46
C LEU A 11 -6.85 -34.38 -4.22
N PRO A 12 -6.59 -33.07 -4.30
CA PRO A 12 -6.79 -32.17 -3.17
C PRO A 12 -8.29 -32.16 -2.79
N ASN A 13 -8.56 -32.43 -1.51
CA ASN A 13 -9.88 -32.26 -0.93
C ASN A 13 -9.94 -30.87 -0.31
N THR A 14 -10.55 -29.90 -1.01
CA THR A 14 -10.61 -28.50 -0.61
C THR A 14 -11.97 -27.90 -0.94
N ASN A 15 -12.41 -26.97 -0.09
CA ASN A 15 -13.60 -26.15 -0.32
C ASN A 15 -13.33 -24.98 -1.28
N ILE A 16 -12.10 -24.83 -1.77
CA ILE A 16 -11.76 -23.80 -2.75
C ILE A 16 -12.36 -24.21 -4.11
N PRO A 17 -13.28 -23.44 -4.69
CA PRO A 17 -13.89 -23.78 -5.95
C PRO A 17 -12.88 -23.75 -7.10
N MET A 18 -13.02 -24.65 -8.07
CA MET A 18 -12.19 -24.73 -9.29
C MET A 18 -12.14 -23.40 -10.05
N LYS A 19 -13.27 -22.69 -10.13
CA LYS A 19 -13.33 -21.33 -10.68
C LYS A 19 -13.04 -20.35 -9.55
N ALA A 20 -11.91 -19.68 -9.62
CA ALA A 20 -11.47 -18.75 -8.58
C ALA A 20 -12.46 -17.61 -8.34
N GLY A 21 -13.02 -17.00 -9.40
CA GLY A 21 -13.99 -15.89 -9.30
C GLY A 21 -13.48 -14.73 -8.45
N LEU A 22 -12.16 -14.44 -8.50
CA LEU A 22 -11.45 -13.58 -7.56
C LEU A 22 -12.04 -12.17 -7.48
N ASN A 23 -12.46 -11.61 -8.60
CA ASN A 23 -13.08 -10.28 -8.65
C ASN A 23 -14.32 -10.13 -7.74
N LYS A 24 -15.04 -11.22 -7.47
CA LYS A 24 -16.18 -11.24 -6.55
C LYS A 24 -15.79 -11.61 -5.14
N ARG A 25 -14.85 -12.55 -4.97
CA ARG A 25 -14.46 -13.09 -3.66
C ARG A 25 -13.46 -12.23 -2.90
N GLU A 26 -12.60 -11.52 -3.61
CA GLU A 26 -11.60 -10.65 -2.93
C GLU A 26 -12.24 -9.57 -2.06
N PRO A 27 -13.31 -8.86 -2.49
CA PRO A 27 -14.01 -7.93 -1.60
C PRO A 27 -14.54 -8.58 -0.32
N GLU A 28 -15.12 -9.80 -0.43
CA GLU A 28 -15.62 -10.55 0.73
C GLU A 28 -14.49 -10.91 1.71
N PHE A 29 -13.31 -11.29 1.19
CA PHE A 29 -12.13 -11.53 2.04
C PHE A 29 -11.64 -10.27 2.74
N LEU A 30 -11.64 -9.13 2.06
CA LEU A 30 -11.21 -7.87 2.65
C LEU A 30 -12.16 -7.41 3.75
N GLU A 31 -13.46 -7.60 3.56
CA GLU A 31 -14.48 -7.32 4.57
C GLU A 31 -14.29 -8.19 5.80
N ASP A 32 -14.15 -9.52 5.64
CA ASP A 32 -13.87 -10.45 6.73
C ASP A 32 -12.56 -10.10 7.48
N TRP A 33 -11.50 -9.71 6.76
CA TRP A 33 -10.26 -9.28 7.41
C TRP A 33 -10.41 -8.02 8.22
N ASN A 34 -11.22 -7.08 7.74
CA ASN A 34 -11.50 -5.82 8.44
C ASN A 34 -12.35 -6.06 9.69
N GLU A 35 -13.47 -6.80 9.57
CA GLU A 35 -14.35 -7.15 10.70
C GLU A 35 -13.59 -7.86 11.82
N ARG A 36 -12.73 -8.82 11.46
CA ARG A 36 -11.88 -9.54 12.42
C ARG A 36 -10.68 -8.75 12.90
N SER A 37 -10.45 -7.54 12.41
CA SER A 37 -9.25 -6.74 12.71
C SER A 37 -7.96 -7.54 12.51
N LEU A 38 -7.84 -8.24 11.38
CA LEU A 38 -6.80 -9.23 11.11
C LEU A 38 -5.40 -8.67 11.33
N TYR A 39 -5.09 -7.49 10.80
CA TYR A 39 -3.77 -6.89 10.96
C TYR A 39 -3.40 -6.66 12.43
N LYS A 40 -4.32 -6.12 13.24
CA LYS A 40 -4.11 -5.95 14.69
C LYS A 40 -3.84 -7.28 15.40
N LYS A 41 -4.58 -8.33 15.07
CA LYS A 41 -4.35 -9.67 15.63
C LYS A 41 -2.98 -10.22 15.27
N ILE A 42 -2.55 -10.06 14.03
CA ILE A 42 -1.20 -10.43 13.59
C ILE A 42 -0.15 -9.67 14.41
N ARG A 43 -0.29 -8.35 14.56
CA ARG A 43 0.66 -7.53 15.34
C ARG A 43 0.75 -8.00 16.79
N LEU A 44 -0.39 -8.25 17.43
CA LEU A 44 -0.44 -8.74 18.82
C LEU A 44 0.21 -10.11 18.97
N SER A 45 -0.07 -11.05 18.05
CA SER A 45 0.49 -12.42 18.09
C SER A 45 2.01 -12.46 17.88
N LYS A 46 2.58 -11.42 17.29
CA LYS A 46 4.03 -11.31 17.01
C LYS A 46 4.78 -10.44 18.01
N LYS A 47 4.10 -9.90 19.01
CA LYS A 47 4.73 -9.07 20.06
C LYS A 47 5.84 -9.85 20.77
N GLY A 48 7.03 -9.24 20.85
CA GLY A 48 8.20 -9.87 21.48
C GLY A 48 8.99 -10.86 20.61
N LYS A 49 8.57 -11.08 19.37
CA LYS A 49 9.35 -11.86 18.39
C LYS A 49 10.46 -11.01 17.77
N PRO A 50 11.50 -11.62 17.18
CA PRO A 50 12.54 -10.90 16.46
C PRO A 50 11.93 -9.99 15.38
N ARG A 51 12.40 -8.75 15.31
CA ARG A 51 11.87 -7.77 14.33
C ARG A 51 12.45 -8.00 12.94
N PHE A 52 11.60 -7.84 11.96
CA PHE A 52 11.96 -7.68 10.55
C PHE A 52 11.30 -6.41 10.03
N ILE A 53 12.09 -5.41 9.65
CA ILE A 53 11.59 -4.14 9.12
C ILE A 53 11.85 -4.09 7.63
N LEU A 54 10.77 -3.97 6.85
CA LEU A 54 10.85 -3.62 5.44
C LEU A 54 10.57 -2.13 5.32
N HIS A 55 11.60 -1.38 4.95
CA HIS A 55 11.43 0.05 4.69
C HIS A 55 10.70 0.26 3.37
N ASP A 56 9.62 1.04 3.39
CA ASP A 56 8.87 1.35 2.18
C ASP A 56 9.59 2.42 1.35
N GLY A 57 9.86 2.15 0.07
CA GLY A 57 10.17 3.20 -0.90
C GLY A 57 8.84 3.83 -1.31
N PRO A 58 8.55 5.06 -0.85
CA PRO A 58 7.23 5.63 -0.97
C PRO A 58 6.91 6.03 -2.42
N PRO A 59 5.71 5.73 -2.94
CA PRO A 59 5.27 6.28 -4.21
C PRO A 59 4.95 7.75 -4.08
N TYR A 60 4.99 8.50 -5.19
CA TYR A 60 4.47 9.85 -5.24
C TYR A 60 2.96 9.86 -5.02
N ALA A 61 2.49 10.81 -4.19
CA ALA A 61 1.07 11.09 -3.99
C ALA A 61 0.52 11.88 -5.20
N ASN A 62 0.53 11.25 -6.37
CA ASN A 62 0.19 11.90 -7.64
C ASN A 62 -0.54 10.95 -8.59
N GLY A 63 -1.84 11.16 -8.74
CA GLY A 63 -2.70 10.39 -9.63
C GLY A 63 -3.02 8.97 -9.14
N LYS A 64 -3.72 8.23 -9.98
CA LYS A 64 -4.13 6.85 -9.71
C LYS A 64 -2.94 5.91 -9.73
N ILE A 65 -3.04 4.80 -9.01
CA ILE A 65 -2.05 3.74 -9.11
C ILE A 65 -2.05 3.13 -10.51
N HIS A 66 -0.91 2.62 -10.91
CA HIS A 66 -0.72 1.84 -12.13
C HIS A 66 -0.09 0.49 -11.81
N ILE A 67 0.08 -0.36 -12.81
CA ILE A 67 0.59 -1.72 -12.63
C ILE A 67 1.94 -1.76 -11.91
N GLY A 68 2.82 -0.79 -12.13
CA GLY A 68 4.10 -0.69 -11.42
C GLY A 68 3.93 -0.49 -9.90
N HIS A 69 2.98 0.35 -9.49
CA HIS A 69 2.62 0.51 -8.07
C HIS A 69 2.05 -0.80 -7.50
N ALA A 70 1.16 -1.47 -8.23
CA ALA A 70 0.55 -2.72 -7.81
C ALA A 70 1.62 -3.81 -7.62
N VAL A 71 2.51 -4.02 -8.60
CA VAL A 71 3.61 -4.99 -8.51
C VAL A 71 4.51 -4.70 -7.30
N ASN A 72 4.93 -3.45 -7.13
CA ASN A 72 5.79 -3.05 -6.02
C ASN A 72 5.14 -3.34 -4.66
N LYS A 73 3.89 -2.93 -4.46
CA LYS A 73 3.18 -3.13 -3.18
C LYS A 73 2.85 -4.60 -2.92
N VAL A 74 2.46 -5.36 -3.93
CA VAL A 74 2.20 -6.80 -3.80
C VAL A 74 3.48 -7.56 -3.43
N LEU A 75 4.63 -7.26 -4.05
CA LEU A 75 5.90 -7.89 -3.71
C LEU A 75 6.32 -7.58 -2.27
N LYS A 76 6.17 -6.34 -1.81
CA LYS A 76 6.43 -5.95 -0.42
C LYS A 76 5.51 -6.69 0.55
N ASP A 77 4.23 -6.78 0.24
CA ASP A 77 3.24 -7.50 1.04
C ASP A 77 3.58 -9.01 1.15
N ILE A 78 4.00 -9.64 0.06
CA ILE A 78 4.47 -11.02 0.06
C ILE A 78 5.68 -11.19 0.99
N VAL A 79 6.65 -10.29 0.95
CA VAL A 79 7.84 -10.34 1.83
C VAL A 79 7.43 -10.19 3.29
N VAL A 80 6.60 -9.20 3.63
CA VAL A 80 6.13 -8.95 5.00
C VAL A 80 5.32 -10.13 5.53
N LYS A 81 4.37 -10.64 4.75
CA LYS A 81 3.57 -11.82 5.11
C LYS A 81 4.43 -13.07 5.30
N SER A 82 5.38 -13.32 4.38
CA SER A 82 6.32 -14.43 4.47
C SER A 82 7.15 -14.37 5.75
N LYS A 83 7.72 -13.22 6.09
CA LYS A 83 8.48 -13.02 7.32
C LYS A 83 7.62 -13.17 8.57
N SER A 84 6.39 -12.66 8.54
CA SER A 84 5.44 -12.86 9.62
C SER A 84 5.10 -14.34 9.82
N LEU A 85 4.86 -15.10 8.74
CA LEU A 85 4.62 -16.55 8.81
C LEU A 85 5.86 -17.30 9.32
N ALA A 86 7.06 -16.87 8.97
CA ALA A 86 8.31 -17.42 9.48
C ALA A 86 8.60 -17.09 10.97
N GLY A 87 7.68 -16.40 11.65
CA GLY A 87 7.78 -16.15 13.10
C GLY A 87 8.33 -14.80 13.49
N PHE A 88 8.63 -13.92 12.55
CA PHE A 88 9.12 -12.57 12.83
C PHE A 88 7.99 -11.59 13.17
N ASP A 89 8.32 -10.57 13.96
CA ASP A 89 7.52 -9.37 14.11
C ASP A 89 7.81 -8.45 12.93
N ALA A 90 7.00 -8.56 11.87
CA ALA A 90 7.16 -7.85 10.62
C ALA A 90 6.07 -6.77 10.42
N PRO A 91 6.19 -5.58 11.06
CA PRO A 91 5.29 -4.47 10.80
C PRO A 91 5.51 -3.92 9.39
N TYR A 92 4.44 -3.41 8.80
CA TYR A 92 4.52 -2.64 7.57
C TYR A 92 3.83 -1.30 7.76
N THR A 93 4.61 -0.22 7.66
CA THR A 93 4.12 1.15 7.65
C THR A 93 4.22 1.68 6.22
N PRO A 94 3.10 1.89 5.54
CA PRO A 94 3.11 2.44 4.18
C PRO A 94 3.57 3.90 4.20
N GLY A 95 4.21 4.33 3.11
CA GLY A 95 4.67 5.71 2.96
C GLY A 95 4.22 6.32 1.64
N TRP A 96 4.22 7.68 1.61
CA TRP A 96 4.03 8.48 0.40
C TRP A 96 5.00 9.64 0.34
N ASP A 97 5.50 9.90 -0.87
CA ASP A 97 6.19 11.13 -1.20
C ASP A 97 5.14 12.17 -1.63
N CYS A 98 5.03 13.23 -0.84
CA CYS A 98 3.94 14.20 -0.92
C CYS A 98 4.37 15.58 -1.45
N HIS A 99 5.56 15.70 -2.03
CA HIS A 99 6.08 16.96 -2.55
C HIS A 99 6.90 16.79 -3.84
N GLY A 100 7.40 17.89 -4.36
CA GLY A 100 8.21 17.91 -5.58
C GLY A 100 7.43 18.26 -6.83
N LEU A 101 8.18 18.40 -7.92
CA LEU A 101 7.71 18.87 -9.22
C LEU A 101 6.47 18.15 -9.78
N PRO A 102 6.33 16.81 -9.63
CA PRO A 102 5.15 16.12 -10.14
C PRO A 102 3.83 16.60 -9.55
N ILE A 103 3.83 16.95 -8.24
CA ILE A 103 2.65 17.45 -7.53
C ILE A 103 2.38 18.90 -7.93
N GLU A 104 3.42 19.74 -7.93
CA GLU A 104 3.32 21.15 -8.32
C GLU A 104 2.77 21.32 -9.72
N GLN A 105 3.25 20.54 -10.69
CA GLN A 105 2.76 20.57 -12.06
C GLN A 105 1.28 20.21 -12.18
N GLN A 106 0.80 19.24 -11.40
CA GLN A 106 -0.61 18.88 -11.42
C GLN A 106 -1.48 19.98 -10.81
N VAL A 107 -1.03 20.57 -9.72
CA VAL A 107 -1.73 21.72 -9.11
C VAL A 107 -1.73 22.91 -10.07
N GLU A 108 -0.60 23.24 -10.70
CA GLU A 108 -0.53 24.31 -11.71
C GLU A 108 -1.50 24.07 -12.88
N LYS A 109 -1.59 22.83 -13.38
CA LYS A 109 -2.55 22.48 -14.42
C LYS A 109 -4.00 22.68 -13.98
N LYS A 110 -4.33 22.32 -12.71
CA LYS A 110 -5.67 22.50 -12.14
C LYS A 110 -6.05 23.97 -12.01
N ILE A 111 -5.15 24.81 -11.50
CA ILE A 111 -5.44 26.21 -11.20
C ILE A 111 -5.19 27.16 -12.39
N GLY A 112 -4.36 26.75 -13.35
CA GLY A 112 -4.09 27.51 -14.58
C GLY A 112 -3.63 28.95 -14.32
N LYS A 113 -4.28 29.91 -14.96
CA LYS A 113 -3.91 31.34 -14.86
C LYS A 113 -3.98 31.92 -13.44
N LYS A 114 -4.75 31.33 -12.54
CA LYS A 114 -4.86 31.74 -11.13
C LYS A 114 -3.53 31.61 -10.38
N ARG A 115 -2.60 30.76 -10.86
CA ARG A 115 -1.25 30.58 -10.26
C ARG A 115 -0.52 31.90 -10.06
N LYS A 116 -0.64 32.85 -10.99
CA LYS A 116 0.03 34.16 -10.93
C LYS A 116 -0.50 35.09 -9.82
N GLN A 117 -1.68 34.81 -9.30
CA GLN A 117 -2.35 35.61 -8.26
C GLN A 117 -2.11 35.02 -6.85
N LEU A 118 -1.57 33.81 -6.74
CA LEU A 118 -1.33 33.13 -5.48
C LEU A 118 0.07 33.43 -4.94
N SER A 119 0.15 33.65 -3.65
CA SER A 119 1.41 33.67 -2.91
C SER A 119 2.06 32.28 -2.90
N ARG A 120 3.36 32.22 -2.58
CA ARG A 120 4.08 30.95 -2.43
C ARG A 120 3.47 30.06 -1.35
N LYS A 121 2.96 30.66 -0.26
CA LYS A 121 2.31 29.93 0.83
C LYS A 121 1.01 29.27 0.35
N GLU A 122 0.11 30.04 -0.25
CA GLU A 122 -1.16 29.53 -0.77
C GLU A 122 -0.95 28.41 -1.79
N PHE A 123 0.03 28.55 -2.66
CA PHE A 123 0.35 27.50 -3.63
C PHE A 123 0.84 26.22 -2.94
N ARG A 124 1.72 26.31 -1.93
CA ARG A 124 2.15 25.14 -1.16
C ARG A 124 1.01 24.48 -0.40
N ASP A 125 0.08 25.26 0.13
CA ASP A 125 -1.09 24.73 0.82
C ASP A 125 -1.99 23.94 -0.16
N LEU A 126 -2.19 24.44 -1.38
CA LEU A 126 -2.90 23.71 -2.44
C LEU A 126 -2.15 22.40 -2.85
N CYS A 127 -0.82 22.42 -2.89
CA CYS A 127 -0.04 21.21 -3.17
C CYS A 127 -0.20 20.17 -2.06
N ARG A 128 -0.23 20.57 -0.78
CA ARG A 128 -0.48 19.68 0.35
C ARG A 128 -1.89 19.08 0.32
N GLU A 129 -2.88 19.91 0.04
CA GLU A 129 -4.27 19.47 -0.10
C GLU A 129 -4.39 18.42 -1.21
N TYR A 130 -3.86 18.71 -2.38
CA TYR A 130 -3.82 17.79 -3.51
C TYR A 130 -3.13 16.47 -3.14
N ALA A 131 -1.95 16.52 -2.54
CA ALA A 131 -1.21 15.33 -2.14
C ALA A 131 -2.01 14.50 -1.11
N SER A 132 -2.66 15.14 -0.15
CA SER A 132 -3.50 14.46 0.84
C SER A 132 -4.67 13.72 0.20
N GLU A 133 -5.34 14.34 -0.78
CA GLU A 133 -6.39 13.68 -1.57
C GLU A 133 -5.85 12.44 -2.29
N GLN A 134 -4.68 12.56 -2.93
CA GLN A 134 -4.09 11.45 -3.67
C GLN A 134 -3.65 10.30 -2.75
N VAL A 135 -3.14 10.60 -1.55
CA VAL A 135 -2.82 9.59 -0.53
C VAL A 135 -4.06 8.77 -0.19
N LEU A 136 -5.20 9.42 0.04
CA LEU A 136 -6.45 8.72 0.37
C LEU A 136 -6.89 7.80 -0.76
N LEU A 137 -6.89 8.28 -2.00
CA LEU A 137 -7.28 7.48 -3.16
C LEU A 137 -6.35 6.27 -3.37
N GLN A 138 -5.03 6.49 -3.30
CA GLN A 138 -4.06 5.40 -3.45
C GLN A 138 -4.10 4.41 -2.28
N LYS A 139 -4.39 4.87 -1.05
CA LYS A 139 -4.61 4.02 0.12
C LYS A 139 -5.74 3.03 -0.14
N GLU A 140 -6.88 3.52 -0.64
CA GLU A 140 -8.04 2.68 -0.97
C GLU A 140 -7.68 1.62 -2.02
N ASP A 141 -6.96 2.02 -3.08
CA ASP A 141 -6.52 1.11 -4.12
C ASP A 141 -5.56 0.02 -3.58
N PHE A 142 -4.61 0.38 -2.71
CA PHE A 142 -3.69 -0.58 -2.10
C PHE A 142 -4.38 -1.52 -1.12
N ILE A 143 -5.34 -1.04 -0.35
CA ILE A 143 -6.19 -1.89 0.51
C ILE A 143 -6.98 -2.85 -0.36
N ARG A 144 -7.53 -2.37 -1.50
CA ARG A 144 -8.25 -3.23 -2.46
C ARG A 144 -7.37 -4.34 -3.05
N LEU A 145 -6.07 -4.14 -3.17
CA LEU A 145 -5.10 -5.17 -3.57
C LEU A 145 -4.79 -6.19 -2.44
N GLY A 146 -5.36 -6.03 -1.25
CA GLY A 146 -5.16 -6.94 -0.12
C GLY A 146 -3.85 -6.74 0.61
N VAL A 147 -3.19 -5.59 0.44
CA VAL A 147 -1.96 -5.23 1.15
C VAL A 147 -2.27 -4.96 2.62
N LEU A 148 -1.63 -5.71 3.52
CA LEU A 148 -1.76 -5.53 4.97
C LEU A 148 -0.70 -4.56 5.50
N GLY A 149 -1.14 -3.58 6.31
CA GLY A 149 -0.24 -2.57 6.89
C GLY A 149 -0.93 -1.67 7.90
N ASP A 150 -0.16 -0.80 8.52
CA ASP A 150 -0.68 0.26 9.40
C ASP A 150 -1.17 1.45 8.55
N TRP A 151 -2.35 1.30 8.00
CA TRP A 151 -2.98 2.29 7.15
C TRP A 151 -3.49 3.52 7.91
N GLU A 152 -3.57 3.45 9.25
CA GLU A 152 -4.00 4.56 10.10
C GLU A 152 -2.85 5.53 10.40
N ASN A 153 -1.61 5.03 10.42
CA ASN A 153 -0.41 5.81 10.72
C ASN A 153 0.61 5.72 9.57
N PRO A 154 0.28 6.17 8.36
CA PRO A 154 1.20 6.14 7.25
C PRO A 154 2.35 7.13 7.45
N TYR A 155 3.51 6.84 6.85
CA TYR A 155 4.59 7.80 6.71
C TYR A 155 4.31 8.74 5.54
N VAL A 156 4.19 10.02 5.81
CA VAL A 156 3.98 11.04 4.77
C VAL A 156 5.04 12.14 4.89
N CYS A 157 5.71 12.46 3.80
CA CYS A 157 6.77 13.48 3.78
C CYS A 157 6.26 14.92 3.97
N LEU A 158 4.95 15.12 4.12
CA LEU A 158 4.36 16.46 4.36
C LEU A 158 4.85 17.15 5.65
N LEU A 159 5.29 16.37 6.64
CA LEU A 159 5.72 16.89 7.94
C LEU A 159 7.21 17.22 8.00
N TYR A 160 8.00 16.69 7.07
CA TYR A 160 9.44 16.93 6.99
C TYR A 160 9.73 17.84 5.81
N THR A 161 9.96 19.11 6.09
CA THR A 161 10.14 20.17 5.09
C THR A 161 11.56 20.32 4.59
N SER A 162 12.48 19.47 4.98
CA SER A 162 13.84 19.50 4.46
C SER A 162 13.94 18.60 3.24
N ASP A 163 13.62 19.12 2.08
CA ASP A 163 14.20 18.64 0.84
C ASP A 163 15.68 19.03 0.85
N ALA A 164 16.57 18.05 0.61
CA ALA A 164 18.00 18.30 0.52
C ALA A 164 18.36 19.37 -0.51
N ALA A 165 17.49 19.64 -1.49
CA ALA A 165 17.62 20.73 -2.45
C ALA A 165 17.32 22.12 -1.84
N ASP A 166 16.47 22.21 -0.83
CA ASP A 166 16.20 23.47 -0.11
C ASP A 166 17.32 23.85 0.86
N GLU A 167 18.09 22.88 1.36
CA GLU A 167 19.25 23.14 2.23
C GLU A 167 20.46 23.68 1.45
N LEU A 168 20.57 23.36 0.16
CA LEU A 168 21.64 23.87 -0.72
C LEU A 168 21.37 25.28 -1.27
N SER A 169 20.20 25.84 -1.06
CA SER A 169 19.78 27.18 -1.54
C SER A 169 19.80 28.26 -0.44
N ARG A 170 20.37 27.97 0.73
CA ARG A 170 20.55 28.95 1.84
C ARG A 170 21.98 29.44 1.96
#